data_2a519c01474bca4c74d8c7c80e5088c6
#
_entry.id   2a519c01474bca4c74d8c7c80e5088c6
#
_cell.length_a   1.000
_cell.length_b   1.000
_cell.length_c   1.000
_cell.angle_alpha   90.00
_cell.angle_beta   90.00
_cell.angle_gamma   90.00
#
_symmetry.space_group_name_H-M   'P 1'
#
loop_
_entity.id
_entity.type
_entity.pdbx_description
1 polymer ?
#
loop_
_entity_poly.entity_id
_entity_poly.type
_entity_poly.pdbx_seq_one_letter_code
_entity_poly.pdbx_strand_id
1 'polypeptide(L)'
;IEIKPALVDLAMPLVIPVDYVPQTDLRIGLYRRLLSPLSAQEYEEMQAELLDRYGPLPEQVQGLLDAALVRGEGGALGIERLRVSEAFVALEGPLGEDIFSPPRWIVKNGARLGAGGVNGLHAAAGELMKKAVPRP
;
A
#
# COMPACT_ATOMS: atom_id res chain seq x y z
N ILE A 1 -5.70 -3.89 -21.96
CA ILE A 1 -4.41 -4.11 -21.29
C ILE A 1 -4.69 -4.51 -19.86
N GLU A 2 -4.31 -5.72 -19.52
CA GLU A 2 -4.47 -6.20 -18.15
C GLU A 2 -3.35 -5.62 -17.28
N ILE A 3 -3.77 -4.97 -16.19
CA ILE A 3 -2.85 -4.51 -15.17
C ILE A 3 -2.70 -5.63 -14.16
N LYS A 4 -1.50 -6.19 -14.04
CA LYS A 4 -1.24 -7.22 -13.03
C LYS A 4 -1.01 -6.57 -11.67
N PRO A 5 -1.76 -6.98 -10.64
CA PRO A 5 -1.47 -6.53 -9.29
C PRO A 5 -0.08 -6.99 -8.85
N ALA A 6 0.62 -6.17 -8.07
CA ALA A 6 1.89 -6.58 -7.47
C ALA A 6 1.64 -7.67 -6.43
N LEU A 7 2.60 -8.60 -6.32
CA LEU A 7 2.59 -9.59 -5.24
C LEU A 7 3.05 -8.89 -3.96
N VAL A 8 2.42 -9.24 -2.83
CA VAL A 8 2.74 -8.62 -1.54
C VAL A 8 3.17 -9.69 -0.53
N ASP A 9 4.38 -9.54 -0.01
CA ASP A 9 4.92 -10.36 1.07
C ASP A 9 5.00 -9.49 2.33
N LEU A 10 4.12 -9.74 3.29
CA LEU A 10 4.13 -9.04 4.57
C LEU A 10 4.84 -9.92 5.60
N ALA A 11 6.02 -9.50 6.04
CA ALA A 11 6.79 -10.18 7.08
C ALA A 11 6.52 -9.57 8.46
N MET A 12 5.41 -8.87 8.59
CA MET A 12 4.89 -8.34 9.85
C MET A 12 3.37 -8.43 9.81
N PRO A 13 2.70 -8.69 10.94
CA PRO A 13 1.25 -8.78 10.93
C PRO A 13 0.61 -7.39 10.76
N LEU A 14 -0.39 -7.32 9.89
CA LEU A 14 -1.23 -6.14 9.75
C LEU A 14 -2.66 -6.60 9.98
N VAL A 15 -3.27 -6.15 11.06
CA VAL A 15 -4.62 -6.56 11.46
C VAL A 15 -5.51 -5.35 11.67
N ILE A 16 -6.81 -5.54 11.47
CA ILE A 16 -7.81 -4.54 11.81
C ILE A 16 -8.14 -4.75 13.29
N PRO A 17 -7.84 -3.77 14.18
CA PRO A 17 -8.15 -3.93 15.60
C PRO A 17 -9.64 -4.14 15.84
N VAL A 18 -9.97 -5.00 16.80
CA VAL A 18 -11.35 -5.31 17.17
C VAL A 18 -12.07 -4.07 17.70
N ASP A 19 -11.35 -3.21 18.41
CA ASP A 19 -11.93 -1.97 18.93
C ASP A 19 -12.18 -0.91 17.85
N TYR A 20 -11.50 -1.02 16.71
CA TYR A 20 -11.75 -0.13 15.57
C TYR A 20 -13.01 -0.55 14.80
N VAL A 21 -13.16 -1.84 14.50
CA VAL A 21 -14.35 -2.40 13.85
C VAL A 21 -14.82 -3.61 14.68
N PRO A 22 -15.67 -3.38 15.71
CA PRO A 22 -16.06 -4.46 16.61
C PRO A 22 -16.91 -5.58 15.99
N GLN A 23 -17.72 -5.26 14.99
CA GLN A 23 -18.60 -6.24 14.35
C GLN A 23 -17.79 -7.18 13.44
N THR A 24 -17.85 -8.47 13.73
CA THR A 24 -17.07 -9.48 13.02
C THR A 24 -17.35 -9.51 11.52
N ASP A 25 -18.62 -9.44 11.13
CA ASP A 25 -19.01 -9.45 9.71
C ASP A 25 -18.52 -8.23 8.95
N LEU A 26 -18.58 -7.05 9.59
CA LEU A 26 -18.07 -5.81 8.98
C LEU A 26 -16.54 -5.86 8.86
N ARG A 27 -15.88 -6.41 9.88
CA ARG A 27 -14.41 -6.54 9.87
C ARG A 27 -13.94 -7.50 8.77
N ILE A 28 -14.64 -8.62 8.59
CA ILE A 28 -14.35 -9.56 7.50
C ILE A 28 -14.55 -8.89 6.13
N GLY A 29 -15.65 -8.17 5.97
CA GLY A 29 -15.90 -7.42 4.73
C GLY A 29 -14.82 -6.38 4.44
N LEU A 30 -14.36 -5.69 5.48
CA LEU A 30 -13.29 -4.71 5.34
C LEU A 30 -11.96 -5.36 4.93
N TYR A 31 -11.62 -6.52 5.52
CA TYR A 31 -10.43 -7.27 5.09
C TYR A 31 -10.49 -7.62 3.62
N ARG A 32 -11.63 -8.09 3.13
CA ARG A 32 -11.78 -8.42 1.69
C ARG A 32 -11.51 -7.22 0.81
N ARG A 33 -12.00 -6.04 1.21
CA ARG A 33 -11.78 -4.82 0.44
C ARG A 33 -10.32 -4.38 0.48
N LEU A 34 -9.67 -4.46 1.65
CA LEU A 34 -8.27 -4.05 1.82
C LEU A 34 -7.27 -5.06 1.26
N LEU A 35 -7.69 -6.30 1.03
CA LEU A 35 -6.85 -7.31 0.37
C LEU A 35 -6.99 -7.26 -1.16
N SER A 36 -7.86 -6.41 -1.68
CA SER A 36 -8.01 -6.20 -3.12
C SER A 36 -7.12 -5.06 -3.58
N PRO A 37 -6.55 -5.14 -4.80
CA PRO A 37 -5.76 -4.03 -5.34
C PRO A 37 -6.61 -2.76 -5.46
N LEU A 38 -6.05 -1.61 -5.11
CA LEU A 38 -6.73 -0.33 -5.18
C LEU A 38 -6.04 0.62 -6.14
N SER A 39 -6.83 1.36 -6.91
CA SER A 39 -6.34 2.53 -7.64
C SER A 39 -6.18 3.71 -6.68
N ALA A 40 -5.53 4.78 -7.13
CA ALA A 40 -5.38 5.99 -6.34
C ALA A 40 -6.75 6.57 -5.92
N GLN A 41 -7.72 6.56 -6.83
CA GLN A 41 -9.06 7.05 -6.53
C GLN A 41 -9.76 6.18 -5.48
N GLU A 42 -9.70 4.86 -5.64
CA GLU A 42 -10.28 3.92 -4.68
C GLU A 42 -9.62 4.01 -3.30
N TYR A 43 -8.31 4.25 -3.28
CA TYR A 43 -7.56 4.47 -2.04
C TYR A 43 -8.10 5.70 -1.29
N GLU A 44 -8.26 6.82 -1.99
CA GLU A 44 -8.77 8.04 -1.37
C GLU A 44 -10.20 7.86 -0.86
N GLU A 45 -11.05 7.21 -1.65
CA GLU A 45 -12.44 6.93 -1.28
C GLU A 45 -12.52 6.02 -0.05
N MET A 46 -11.70 4.97 -0.02
CA MET A 46 -11.66 4.05 1.11
C MET A 46 -11.17 4.74 2.37
N GLN A 47 -10.13 5.56 2.26
CA GLN A 47 -9.59 6.32 3.39
C GLN A 47 -10.64 7.25 3.98
N ALA A 48 -11.35 7.98 3.13
CA ALA A 48 -12.41 8.88 3.54
C ALA A 48 -13.57 8.13 4.21
N GLU A 49 -13.97 7.00 3.63
CA GLU A 49 -15.05 6.17 4.19
C GLU A 49 -14.69 5.64 5.57
N LEU A 50 -13.47 5.12 5.75
CA LEU A 50 -13.02 4.60 7.04
C LEU A 50 -12.96 5.68 8.10
N LEU A 51 -12.44 6.85 7.74
CA LEU A 51 -12.36 7.98 8.65
C LEU A 51 -13.76 8.43 9.08
N ASP A 52 -14.70 8.49 8.14
CA ASP A 52 -16.07 8.92 8.40
C ASP A 52 -16.82 7.92 9.29
N ARG A 53 -16.69 6.64 9.03
CA ARG A 53 -17.46 5.59 9.72
C ARG A 53 -16.86 5.16 11.06
N TYR A 54 -15.54 5.11 11.14
CA TYR A 54 -14.84 4.50 12.29
C TYR A 54 -13.85 5.43 12.99
N GLY A 55 -13.61 6.62 12.43
CA GLY A 55 -12.66 7.56 13.00
C GLY A 55 -11.24 7.40 12.48
N PRO A 56 -10.26 8.06 13.10
CA PRO A 56 -8.87 8.02 12.64
C PRO A 56 -8.35 6.60 12.46
N LEU A 57 -7.66 6.35 11.35
CA LEU A 57 -7.17 5.03 11.00
C LEU A 57 -6.01 4.63 11.92
N PRO A 58 -6.09 3.45 12.57
CA PRO A 58 -4.92 2.88 13.25
C PRO A 58 -3.80 2.61 12.25
N GLU A 59 -2.56 2.60 12.73
CA GLU A 59 -1.39 2.36 11.88
C GLU A 59 -1.52 1.09 11.04
N GLN A 60 -2.01 0.01 11.64
CA GLN A 60 -2.14 -1.26 10.93
C GLN A 60 -3.19 -1.20 9.81
N VAL A 61 -4.28 -0.46 10.03
CA VAL A 61 -5.31 -0.27 9.00
C VAL A 61 -4.76 0.59 7.87
N GLN A 62 -4.04 1.65 8.20
CA GLN A 62 -3.35 2.47 7.20
C GLN A 62 -2.35 1.62 6.40
N GLY A 63 -1.63 0.73 7.08
CA GLY A 63 -0.69 -0.18 6.43
C GLY A 63 -1.37 -1.11 5.43
N LEU A 64 -2.51 -1.68 5.79
CA LEU A 64 -3.28 -2.53 4.87
C LEU A 64 -3.75 -1.74 3.65
N LEU A 65 -4.23 -0.53 3.88
CA LEU A 65 -4.69 0.36 2.80
C LEU A 65 -3.53 0.73 1.87
N ASP A 66 -2.37 1.06 2.44
CA ASP A 66 -1.17 1.40 1.67
C ASP A 66 -0.68 0.21 0.84
N ALA A 67 -0.69 -0.99 1.40
CA ALA A 67 -0.32 -2.20 0.67
C ALA A 67 -1.25 -2.45 -0.52
N ALA A 68 -2.54 -2.23 -0.33
CA ALA A 68 -3.53 -2.36 -1.41
C ALA A 68 -3.28 -1.36 -2.55
N LEU A 69 -2.86 -0.13 -2.21
CA LEU A 69 -2.47 0.87 -3.20
C LEU A 69 -1.24 0.44 -3.98
N VAL A 70 -0.22 -0.09 -3.30
CA VAL A 70 0.99 -0.60 -3.96
C VAL A 70 0.63 -1.74 -4.91
N ARG A 71 -0.28 -2.64 -4.51
CA ARG A 71 -0.71 -3.74 -5.37
C ARG A 71 -1.39 -3.24 -6.64
N GLY A 72 -2.30 -2.28 -6.51
CA GLY A 72 -3.07 -1.77 -7.65
C GLY A 72 -2.31 -0.72 -8.45
N GLU A 73 -2.15 0.46 -7.88
CA GLU A 73 -1.50 1.58 -8.55
C GLU A 73 -0.02 1.28 -8.83
N GLY A 74 0.66 0.66 -7.87
CA GLY A 74 2.05 0.26 -8.03
C GLY A 74 2.22 -0.79 -9.13
N GLY A 75 1.32 -1.76 -9.19
CA GLY A 75 1.31 -2.76 -10.26
C GLY A 75 1.19 -2.11 -11.64
N ALA A 76 0.35 -1.09 -11.76
CA ALA A 76 0.19 -0.33 -13.00
C ALA A 76 1.47 0.41 -13.41
N LEU A 77 2.31 0.78 -12.46
CA LEU A 77 3.58 1.48 -12.70
C LEU A 77 4.76 0.52 -12.88
N GLY A 78 4.55 -0.78 -12.77
CA GLY A 78 5.60 -1.77 -12.99
C GLY A 78 6.12 -2.45 -11.74
N ILE A 79 5.56 -2.20 -10.57
CA ILE A 79 5.91 -2.95 -9.36
C ILE A 79 5.38 -4.37 -9.49
N GLU A 80 6.27 -5.35 -9.43
CA GLU A 80 5.90 -6.76 -9.53
C GLU A 80 5.78 -7.40 -8.15
N ARG A 81 6.59 -6.93 -7.19
CA ARG A 81 6.58 -7.46 -5.83
C ARG A 81 6.88 -6.38 -4.81
N LEU A 82 6.12 -6.41 -3.72
CA LEU A 82 6.34 -5.61 -2.51
C LEU A 82 6.68 -6.54 -1.36
N ARG A 83 7.77 -6.26 -0.66
CA ARG A 83 8.10 -6.95 0.59
C ARG A 83 8.15 -5.92 1.71
N VAL A 84 7.46 -6.21 2.80
CA VAL A 84 7.43 -5.32 3.96
C VAL A 84 7.83 -6.08 5.21
N SER A 85 8.81 -5.54 5.92
CA SER A 85 9.20 -6.01 7.25
C SER A 85 9.42 -4.81 8.15
N GLU A 86 9.68 -5.05 9.42
CA GLU A 86 10.06 -3.97 10.34
C GLU A 86 11.38 -3.32 9.93
N ALA A 87 12.25 -4.07 9.27
CA ALA A 87 13.58 -3.59 8.89
C ALA A 87 13.59 -2.78 7.60
N PHE A 88 12.78 -3.17 6.61
CA PHE A 88 12.80 -2.51 5.30
C PHE A 88 11.51 -2.73 4.51
N VAL A 89 11.29 -1.85 3.54
CA VAL A 89 10.32 -2.02 2.45
C VAL A 89 11.12 -2.21 1.18
N ALA A 90 10.83 -3.25 0.41
CA ALA A 90 11.48 -3.50 -0.87
C ALA A 90 10.44 -3.54 -1.99
N LEU A 91 10.72 -2.84 -3.07
CA LEU A 91 9.87 -2.77 -4.26
C LEU A 91 10.68 -3.31 -5.43
N GLU A 92 10.19 -4.36 -6.08
CA GLU A 92 10.85 -5.00 -7.20
C GLU A 92 10.03 -4.85 -8.47
N GLY A 93 10.72 -4.58 -9.59
CA GLY A 93 10.09 -4.45 -10.90
C GLY A 93 10.83 -3.46 -11.79
N PRO A 94 10.43 -3.35 -13.06
CA PRO A 94 11.05 -2.44 -14.04
C PRO A 94 10.58 -0.99 -13.80
N LEU A 95 11.00 -0.41 -12.69
CA LEU A 95 10.62 0.95 -12.31
C LEU A 95 11.51 1.99 -12.96
N GLY A 96 10.91 3.14 -13.35
CA GLY A 96 11.65 4.27 -13.86
C GLY A 96 12.54 4.93 -12.80
N GLU A 97 13.47 5.76 -13.25
CA GLU A 97 14.42 6.42 -12.34
C GLU A 97 13.81 7.58 -11.56
N ASP A 98 12.67 8.05 -11.96
CA ASP A 98 11.99 9.20 -11.38
C ASP A 98 11.08 8.87 -10.18
N ILE A 99 11.03 7.59 -9.78
CA ILE A 99 10.21 7.13 -8.66
C ILE A 99 11.04 6.27 -7.73
N PHE A 100 10.78 6.38 -6.43
CA PHE A 100 11.54 5.68 -5.39
C PHE A 100 13.04 5.93 -5.53
N SER A 101 13.40 7.21 -5.62
CA SER A 101 14.76 7.65 -5.90
C SER A 101 15.55 7.98 -4.64
N PRO A 102 16.90 7.93 -4.71
CA PRO A 102 17.72 8.42 -3.59
C PRO A 102 17.41 9.90 -3.27
N PRO A 103 17.64 10.35 -2.02
CA PRO A 103 18.32 9.61 -0.95
C PRO A 103 17.41 8.73 -0.09
N ARG A 104 16.06 8.86 -0.22
CA ARG A 104 15.12 8.09 0.61
C ARG A 104 15.15 6.60 0.27
N TRP A 105 15.34 6.29 -0.99
CA TRP A 105 15.31 4.91 -1.49
C TRP A 105 16.69 4.53 -2.02
N ILE A 106 17.11 3.32 -1.70
CA ILE A 106 18.36 2.76 -2.21
C ILE A 106 18.02 1.88 -3.40
N VAL A 107 18.67 2.15 -4.53
CA VAL A 107 18.47 1.34 -5.74
C VAL A 107 19.57 0.28 -5.78
N LYS A 108 19.18 -0.99 -5.78
CA LYS A 108 20.11 -2.11 -5.81
C LYS A 108 19.52 -3.26 -6.63
N ASN A 109 20.21 -3.65 -7.70
CA ASN A 109 19.82 -4.75 -8.59
C ASN A 109 18.35 -4.64 -9.08
N GLY A 110 17.93 -3.42 -9.42
CA GLY A 110 16.57 -3.17 -9.89
C GLY A 110 15.52 -3.03 -8.79
N ALA A 111 15.86 -3.38 -7.56
CA ALA A 111 14.96 -3.19 -6.42
C ALA A 111 15.16 -1.81 -5.80
N ARG A 112 14.10 -1.31 -5.18
CA ARG A 112 14.12 -0.08 -4.36
C ARG A 112 13.95 -0.49 -2.92
N LEU A 113 14.89 -0.10 -2.06
CA LEU A 113 14.88 -0.40 -0.62
C LEU A 113 14.69 0.88 0.16
N GLY A 114 13.74 0.88 1.07
CA GLY A 114 13.48 2.02 1.95
C GLY A 114 13.27 1.58 3.38
N ALA A 115 12.99 2.55 4.26
CA ALA A 115 12.69 2.30 5.66
C ALA A 115 11.53 1.31 5.80
N GLY A 116 11.57 0.47 6.83
CA GLY A 116 10.60 -0.57 7.05
C GLY A 116 9.39 -0.14 7.87
N GLY A 117 8.57 -1.12 8.20
CA GLY A 117 7.37 -0.95 9.00
C GLY A 117 6.26 -0.19 8.29
N VAL A 118 5.25 0.17 9.05
CA VAL A 118 4.08 0.90 8.53
C VAL A 118 4.47 2.25 7.95
N ASN A 119 5.43 2.93 8.61
CA ASN A 119 5.90 4.25 8.15
C ASN A 119 6.58 4.16 6.79
N GLY A 120 7.40 3.15 6.58
CA GLY A 120 8.06 2.94 5.29
C GLY A 120 7.08 2.60 4.19
N LEU A 121 6.09 1.77 4.51
CA LEU A 121 5.01 1.43 3.58
C LEU A 121 4.18 2.67 3.22
N HIS A 122 3.88 3.51 4.20
CA HIS A 122 3.14 4.76 3.96
C HIS A 122 3.94 5.72 3.08
N ALA A 123 5.26 5.77 3.25
CA ALA A 123 6.12 6.58 2.39
C ALA A 123 6.07 6.08 0.94
N ALA A 124 6.04 4.76 0.73
CA ALA A 124 5.88 4.18 -0.61
C ALA A 124 4.54 4.56 -1.22
N ALA A 125 3.46 4.46 -0.44
CA ALA A 125 2.12 4.87 -0.88
C ALA A 125 2.10 6.36 -1.28
N GLY A 126 2.75 7.22 -0.50
CA GLY A 126 2.85 8.65 -0.80
C GLY A 126 3.53 8.92 -2.13
N GLU A 127 4.60 8.17 -2.46
CA GLU A 127 5.26 8.28 -3.76
C GLU A 127 4.31 7.91 -4.90
N LEU A 128 3.55 6.85 -4.73
CA LEU A 128 2.58 6.41 -5.74
C LEU A 128 1.48 7.43 -5.94
N MET A 129 0.99 8.04 -4.87
CA MET A 129 -0.06 9.06 -4.97
C MET A 129 0.41 10.29 -5.74
N LYS A 130 1.67 10.67 -5.61
CA LYS A 130 2.26 11.78 -6.39
C LYS A 130 2.36 11.45 -7.87
N LYS A 131 2.53 10.19 -8.23
CA LYS A 131 2.67 9.75 -9.63
C LYS A 131 1.36 9.32 -10.26
N ALA A 132 0.30 9.17 -9.45
CA ALA A 132 -1.00 8.75 -9.97
C ALA A 132 -1.57 9.80 -10.90
N VAL A 133 -2.01 9.36 -12.08
CA VAL A 133 -2.67 10.23 -13.06
C VAL A 133 -4.18 10.06 -12.88
N PRO A 134 -4.93 11.16 -12.73
CA PRO A 134 -6.39 11.07 -12.65
C PRO A 134 -6.94 10.35 -13.88
N ARG A 135 -7.78 9.36 -13.67
CA ARG A 135 -8.44 8.64 -14.76
C ARG A 135 -9.78 9.29 -15.05
N PRO A 136 -10.13 9.43 -16.36
CA PRO A 136 -11.43 9.97 -16.73
C PRO A 136 -12.58 9.09 -16.30
#